data_c68b79c337899a7c7df050919e23e8b3
#
_entry.id   c68b79c337899a7c7df050919e23e8b3
#
_cell.length_a   1.000
_cell.length_b   1.000
_cell.length_c   1.000
_cell.angle_alpha   90.00
_cell.angle_beta   90.00
_cell.angle_gamma   90.00
#
_symmetry.space_group_name_H-M   'P 1'
#
loop_
_entity.id
_entity.type
_entity.pdbx_description
1 polymer ?
#
loop_
_entity_poly.entity_id
_entity_poly.type
_entity_poly.pdbx_seq_one_letter_code
_entity_poly.pdbx_strand_id
1 'polypeptide(L)'
;MRTVYKNGTVYTGNGFVTDFAVENGKFCFVGETDKATADEAVDLDGKFVCAGFNDSHMHVLNLGNVLTMANLGAHTTSLKEMLDCLRTYIKETGVTPGTWVQGRGFNHDYFADERRFPTRWDLDAVSTEHPICITRACGHICVVNSKALEVL
;
A
#
# COMPACT_ATOMS: atom_id res chain seq x y z
N MET A 1 -29.54 4.63 18.89
CA MET A 1 -29.85 4.44 17.45
C MET A 1 -29.43 3.03 17.08
N ARG A 2 -30.37 2.25 16.57
CA ARG A 2 -30.18 0.87 16.11
C ARG A 2 -30.27 0.80 14.59
N THR A 3 -29.20 0.39 13.93
CA THR A 3 -29.14 0.21 12.47
C THR A 3 -29.12 -1.29 12.15
N VAL A 4 -30.03 -1.75 11.33
CA VAL A 4 -30.07 -3.13 10.82
C VAL A 4 -29.45 -3.17 9.43
N TYR A 5 -28.49 -4.08 9.23
CA TYR A 5 -27.88 -4.40 7.96
C TYR A 5 -28.41 -5.75 7.50
N LYS A 6 -28.92 -5.84 6.28
CA LYS A 6 -29.59 -7.04 5.75
C LYS A 6 -29.20 -7.36 4.30
N ASN A 7 -29.51 -8.58 3.89
CA ASN A 7 -29.22 -9.06 2.55
C ASN A 7 -27.71 -9.05 2.19
N GLY A 8 -26.83 -9.31 3.18
CA GLY A 8 -25.39 -9.42 2.97
C GLY A 8 -24.89 -10.85 2.87
N THR A 9 -23.62 -11.02 2.56
CA THR A 9 -22.83 -12.23 2.76
C THR A 9 -21.87 -11.98 3.90
N VAL A 10 -22.33 -12.19 5.14
CA VAL A 10 -21.62 -11.78 6.36
C VAL A 10 -20.86 -12.96 6.93
N TYR A 11 -19.52 -12.90 6.94
CA TYR A 11 -18.65 -13.92 7.51
C TYR A 11 -18.43 -13.67 9.01
N THR A 12 -18.81 -14.64 9.84
CA THR A 12 -18.75 -14.54 11.32
C THR A 12 -17.50 -15.20 11.92
N GLY A 13 -16.66 -15.80 11.12
CA GLY A 13 -15.55 -16.66 11.58
C GLY A 13 -15.90 -18.14 11.63
N ASN A 14 -17.18 -18.48 11.84
CA ASN A 14 -17.66 -19.88 11.92
C ASN A 14 -18.65 -20.24 10.80
N GLY A 15 -18.99 -19.30 9.93
CA GLY A 15 -19.95 -19.50 8.86
C GLY A 15 -20.45 -18.18 8.31
N PHE A 16 -21.53 -18.24 7.56
CA PHE A 16 -22.13 -17.08 6.91
C PHE A 16 -23.55 -16.84 7.44
N VAL A 17 -23.90 -15.57 7.57
CA VAL A 17 -25.25 -15.09 7.86
C VAL A 17 -25.60 -13.98 6.86
N THR A 18 -26.88 -13.58 6.81
CA THR A 18 -27.33 -12.54 5.89
C THR A 18 -27.42 -11.15 6.52
N ASP A 19 -27.66 -11.12 7.84
CA ASP A 19 -28.07 -9.91 8.53
C ASP A 19 -27.29 -9.71 9.83
N PHE A 20 -27.17 -8.46 10.26
CA PHE A 20 -26.72 -8.09 11.60
C PHE A 20 -27.26 -6.72 11.99
N ALA A 21 -27.25 -6.42 13.27
CA ALA A 21 -27.63 -5.10 13.79
C ALA A 21 -26.57 -4.51 14.71
N VAL A 22 -26.41 -3.18 14.62
CA VAL A 22 -25.51 -2.40 15.46
C VAL A 22 -26.31 -1.39 16.24
N GLU A 23 -26.09 -1.32 17.56
CA GLU A 23 -26.66 -0.32 18.45
C GLU A 23 -25.57 0.29 19.32
N ASN A 24 -25.51 1.62 19.34
CA ASN A 24 -24.49 2.37 20.10
C ASN A 24 -23.04 1.89 19.83
N GLY A 25 -22.72 1.59 18.55
CA GLY A 25 -21.40 1.14 18.12
C GLY A 25 -21.07 -0.32 18.44
N LYS A 26 -22.03 -1.12 18.90
CA LYS A 26 -21.83 -2.54 19.24
C LYS A 26 -22.79 -3.42 18.46
N PHE A 27 -22.35 -4.62 18.11
CA PHE A 27 -23.24 -5.64 17.56
C PHE A 27 -24.23 -6.04 18.65
N CYS A 28 -25.53 -5.89 18.37
CA CYS A 28 -26.61 -6.33 19.25
C CYS A 28 -27.32 -7.57 18.71
N PHE A 29 -27.08 -7.90 17.43
CA PHE A 29 -27.64 -9.06 16.76
C PHE A 29 -26.74 -9.49 15.60
N VAL A 30 -26.62 -10.81 15.35
CA VAL A 30 -25.93 -11.41 14.20
C VAL A 30 -26.68 -12.68 13.83
N GLY A 31 -27.17 -12.78 12.58
CA GLY A 31 -27.91 -13.96 12.13
C GLY A 31 -29.01 -13.63 11.13
N GLU A 32 -30.16 -14.29 11.21
CA GLU A 32 -31.35 -13.93 10.44
C GLU A 32 -32.04 -12.71 11.06
N THR A 33 -32.71 -11.95 10.21
CA THR A 33 -33.30 -10.66 10.62
C THR A 33 -34.15 -10.78 11.85
N ASP A 34 -33.73 -10.16 12.94
CA ASP A 34 -34.57 -9.94 14.09
C ASP A 34 -35.66 -8.93 13.70
N LYS A 35 -36.94 -9.29 13.94
CA LYS A 35 -38.09 -8.42 13.68
C LYS A 35 -38.19 -7.23 14.63
N ALA A 36 -37.21 -7.03 15.50
CA ALA A 36 -37.17 -5.88 16.38
C ALA A 36 -37.08 -4.56 15.61
N THR A 37 -37.70 -3.53 16.16
CA THR A 37 -37.73 -2.20 15.56
C THR A 37 -36.32 -1.64 15.35
N ALA A 38 -35.97 -1.32 14.10
CA ALA A 38 -34.77 -0.61 13.74
C ALA A 38 -35.09 0.88 13.56
N ASP A 39 -34.18 1.74 13.97
CA ASP A 39 -34.27 3.18 13.65
C ASP A 39 -33.88 3.41 12.18
N GLU A 40 -32.99 2.56 11.66
CA GLU A 40 -32.49 2.61 10.29
C GLU A 40 -32.26 1.20 9.74
N ALA A 41 -32.47 1.01 8.44
CA ALA A 41 -32.18 -0.23 7.74
C ALA A 41 -31.32 0.02 6.50
N VAL A 42 -30.23 -0.73 6.38
CA VAL A 42 -29.29 -0.68 5.25
C VAL A 42 -29.37 -2.01 4.50
N ASP A 43 -29.67 -1.95 3.22
CA ASP A 43 -29.61 -3.12 2.34
C ASP A 43 -28.17 -3.26 1.81
N LEU A 44 -27.55 -4.40 2.08
CA LEU A 44 -26.18 -4.70 1.67
C LEU A 44 -26.08 -5.18 0.22
N ASP A 45 -27.23 -5.51 -0.41
CA ASP A 45 -27.29 -5.93 -1.81
C ASP A 45 -26.29 -7.06 -2.14
N GLY A 46 -26.23 -8.10 -1.31
CA GLY A 46 -25.32 -9.23 -1.46
C GLY A 46 -23.86 -8.96 -1.13
N LYS A 47 -23.50 -7.73 -0.71
CA LYS A 47 -22.10 -7.38 -0.43
C LYS A 47 -21.52 -8.26 0.67
N PHE A 48 -20.23 -8.58 0.50
CA PHE A 48 -19.47 -9.31 1.49
C PHE A 48 -19.10 -8.40 2.67
N VAL A 49 -19.31 -8.93 3.88
CA VAL A 49 -18.95 -8.26 5.14
C VAL A 49 -18.18 -9.22 6.02
N CYS A 50 -17.09 -8.76 6.60
CA CYS A 50 -16.33 -9.50 7.60
C CYS A 50 -15.78 -8.55 8.67
N ALA A 51 -15.28 -9.11 9.77
CA ALA A 51 -14.52 -8.32 10.74
C ALA A 51 -13.30 -7.67 10.08
N GLY A 52 -12.93 -6.49 10.54
CA GLY A 52 -11.67 -5.84 10.13
C GLY A 52 -10.47 -6.72 10.49
N PHE A 53 -9.41 -6.63 9.69
CA PHE A 53 -8.19 -7.39 9.93
C PHE A 53 -7.39 -6.80 11.09
N ASN A 54 -6.90 -7.68 11.97
CA ASN A 54 -5.91 -7.34 12.97
C ASN A 54 -4.57 -7.88 12.53
N ASP A 55 -3.64 -7.00 12.16
CA ASP A 55 -2.26 -7.38 11.93
C ASP A 55 -1.54 -7.50 13.28
N SER A 56 -1.42 -8.73 13.77
CA SER A 56 -0.79 -9.04 15.07
C SER A 56 0.74 -9.14 15.01
N HIS A 57 1.33 -9.07 13.80
CA HIS A 57 2.77 -9.08 13.57
C HIS A 57 3.16 -8.01 12.56
N MET A 58 3.50 -6.83 13.05
CA MET A 58 3.85 -5.68 12.20
C MET A 58 5.16 -5.03 12.66
N HIS A 59 6.03 -4.72 11.70
CA HIS A 59 7.21 -3.88 11.91
C HIS A 59 6.85 -2.41 11.69
N VAL A 60 6.16 -1.81 12.65
CA VAL A 60 5.56 -0.45 12.54
C VAL A 60 6.58 0.61 12.13
N LEU A 61 7.78 0.59 12.74
CA LEU A 61 8.84 1.55 12.43
C LEU A 61 9.31 1.39 10.98
N ASN A 62 9.48 0.15 10.53
CA ASN A 62 9.89 -0.13 9.14
C ASN A 62 8.80 0.29 8.15
N LEU A 63 7.53 0.02 8.47
CA LEU A 63 6.41 0.47 7.65
C LEU A 63 6.40 2.00 7.55
N GLY A 64 6.54 2.71 8.68
CA GLY A 64 6.60 4.16 8.70
C GLY A 64 7.72 4.70 7.80
N ASN A 65 8.91 4.10 7.85
CA ASN A 65 10.03 4.46 6.99
C ASN A 65 9.73 4.22 5.50
N VAL A 66 9.13 3.05 5.16
CA VAL A 66 8.78 2.72 3.76
C VAL A 66 7.73 3.67 3.19
N LEU A 67 6.80 4.16 4.01
CA LEU A 67 5.77 5.12 3.59
C LEU A 67 6.35 6.51 3.22
N THR A 68 7.58 6.81 3.62
CA THR A 68 8.29 8.04 3.23
C THR A 68 9.17 7.88 2.00
N MET A 69 9.15 6.71 1.34
CA MET A 69 9.96 6.39 0.16
C MET A 69 9.10 6.37 -1.10
N ALA A 70 9.74 6.51 -2.28
CA ALA A 70 9.08 6.23 -3.55
C ALA A 70 8.66 4.75 -3.61
N ASN A 71 7.38 4.50 -3.85
CA ASN A 71 6.82 3.14 -3.94
C ASN A 71 7.11 2.51 -5.31
N LEU A 72 8.29 1.94 -5.48
CA LEU A 72 8.69 1.32 -6.74
C LEU A 72 8.03 -0.05 -6.95
N GLY A 73 7.46 -0.65 -5.90
CA GLY A 73 6.77 -1.93 -6.00
C GLY A 73 5.48 -1.88 -6.83
N ALA A 74 4.86 -0.72 -6.92
CA ALA A 74 3.70 -0.48 -7.77
C ALA A 74 4.07 -0.18 -9.25
N HIS A 75 5.37 0.00 -9.55
CA HIS A 75 5.90 0.47 -10.84
C HIS A 75 7.03 -0.45 -11.34
N THR A 76 6.72 -1.75 -11.48
CA THR A 76 7.70 -2.78 -11.84
C THR A 76 7.50 -3.37 -13.22
N THR A 77 6.65 -2.76 -14.08
CA THR A 77 6.39 -3.29 -15.42
C THR A 77 7.50 -2.95 -16.41
N SER A 78 8.25 -1.88 -16.16
CA SER A 78 9.41 -1.50 -16.97
C SER A 78 10.44 -0.68 -16.18
N LEU A 79 11.68 -0.71 -16.62
CA LEU A 79 12.73 0.16 -16.09
C LEU A 79 12.33 1.64 -16.24
N LYS A 80 11.79 2.00 -17.42
CA LYS A 80 11.32 3.36 -17.69
C LYS A 80 10.26 3.81 -16.69
N GLU A 81 9.23 3.02 -16.45
CA GLU A 81 8.14 3.34 -15.51
C GLU A 81 8.68 3.54 -14.09
N MET A 82 9.58 2.68 -13.64
CA MET A 82 10.23 2.81 -12.34
C MET A 82 11.01 4.13 -12.21
N LEU A 83 11.77 4.53 -13.25
CA LEU A 83 12.51 5.80 -13.25
C LEU A 83 11.57 7.00 -13.30
N ASP A 84 10.46 6.92 -14.03
CA ASP A 84 9.43 7.96 -14.06
C ASP A 84 8.72 8.12 -12.70
N CYS A 85 8.51 7.03 -11.96
CA CYS A 85 8.02 7.07 -10.58
C CYS A 85 8.97 7.89 -9.67
N LEU A 86 10.28 7.68 -9.76
CA LEU A 86 11.26 8.46 -8.98
C LEU A 86 11.24 9.95 -9.36
N ARG A 87 11.13 10.30 -10.66
CA ARG A 87 10.99 11.68 -11.10
C ARG A 87 9.73 12.34 -10.55
N THR A 88 8.62 11.62 -10.60
CA THR A 88 7.34 12.07 -10.08
C THR A 88 7.42 12.29 -8.57
N TYR A 89 8.01 11.35 -7.83
CA TYR A 89 8.21 11.48 -6.39
C TYR A 89 9.02 12.73 -6.03
N ILE A 90 10.16 12.97 -6.70
CA ILE A 90 10.98 14.17 -6.46
C ILE A 90 10.17 15.45 -6.71
N LYS A 91 9.40 15.48 -7.80
CA LYS A 91 8.58 16.64 -8.16
C LYS A 91 7.46 16.90 -7.17
N GLU A 92 6.74 15.86 -6.77
CA GLU A 92 5.54 15.99 -5.91
C GLU A 92 5.92 16.29 -4.45
N THR A 93 7.00 15.70 -3.96
CA THR A 93 7.45 15.94 -2.59
C THR A 93 8.25 17.24 -2.44
N GLY A 94 8.75 17.79 -3.55
CA GLY A 94 9.51 19.04 -3.54
C GLY A 94 10.79 18.96 -2.71
N VAL A 95 11.42 17.77 -2.64
CA VAL A 95 12.68 17.59 -1.90
C VAL A 95 13.75 18.57 -2.40
N THR A 96 14.47 19.18 -1.48
CA THR A 96 15.53 20.13 -1.83
C THR A 96 16.77 19.42 -2.36
N PRO A 97 17.52 20.01 -3.33
CA PRO A 97 18.79 19.47 -3.81
C PRO A 97 19.71 19.06 -2.66
N GLY A 98 20.39 17.93 -2.80
CA GLY A 98 21.24 17.35 -1.76
C GLY A 98 20.51 16.46 -0.76
N THR A 99 19.19 16.49 -0.69
CA THR A 99 18.41 15.57 0.16
C THR A 99 18.35 14.19 -0.47
N TRP A 100 18.48 13.15 0.36
CA TRP A 100 18.37 11.77 -0.07
C TRP A 100 16.97 11.45 -0.60
N VAL A 101 16.94 10.83 -1.77
CA VAL A 101 15.74 10.22 -2.37
C VAL A 101 15.85 8.71 -2.25
N GLN A 102 14.92 8.12 -1.54
CA GLN A 102 14.88 6.68 -1.36
C GLN A 102 13.68 6.08 -2.09
N GLY A 103 13.88 4.89 -2.66
CA GLY A 103 12.82 4.12 -3.28
C GLY A 103 12.93 2.64 -2.91
N ARG A 104 11.78 1.94 -2.83
CA ARG A 104 11.76 0.54 -2.44
C ARG A 104 10.77 -0.27 -3.26
N GLY A 105 11.14 -1.53 -3.49
CA GLY A 105 10.21 -2.53 -4.00
C GLY A 105 10.40 -2.87 -5.47
N PHE A 106 11.39 -2.30 -6.19
CA PHE A 106 11.60 -2.65 -7.59
C PHE A 106 11.93 -4.14 -7.74
N ASN A 107 11.48 -4.72 -8.85
CA ASN A 107 11.88 -6.06 -9.25
C ASN A 107 12.13 -6.11 -10.76
N HIS A 108 13.40 -6.16 -11.15
CA HIS A 108 13.84 -6.17 -12.53
C HIS A 108 13.42 -7.42 -13.30
N ASP A 109 13.07 -8.53 -12.60
CA ASP A 109 12.58 -9.75 -13.25
C ASP A 109 11.25 -9.52 -13.99
N TYR A 110 10.49 -8.49 -13.58
CA TYR A 110 9.21 -8.12 -14.18
C TYR A 110 9.30 -7.06 -15.28
N PHE A 111 10.48 -6.46 -15.49
CA PHE A 111 10.64 -5.45 -16.53
C PHE A 111 10.43 -6.05 -17.92
N ALA A 112 9.49 -5.49 -18.66
CA ALA A 112 9.17 -5.93 -20.03
C ALA A 112 10.09 -5.30 -21.08
N ASP A 113 10.68 -4.12 -20.77
CA ASP A 113 11.60 -3.39 -21.66
C ASP A 113 13.04 -3.91 -21.56
N GLU A 114 13.65 -3.79 -20.38
CA GLU A 114 15.03 -4.19 -20.14
C GLU A 114 15.14 -5.04 -18.88
N ARG A 115 15.25 -6.37 -19.03
CA ARG A 115 15.39 -7.33 -17.91
C ARG A 115 16.82 -7.32 -17.35
N ARG A 116 17.23 -6.20 -16.82
CA ARG A 116 18.51 -6.03 -16.14
C ARG A 116 18.34 -5.25 -14.84
N PHE A 117 19.34 -5.31 -13.99
CA PHE A 117 19.39 -4.38 -12.86
C PHE A 117 19.50 -2.94 -13.36
N PRO A 118 18.82 -1.99 -12.69
CA PRO A 118 19.12 -0.58 -12.82
C PRO A 118 20.60 -0.32 -12.50
N THR A 119 21.19 0.62 -13.17
CA THR A 119 22.56 1.06 -12.93
C THR A 119 22.59 2.46 -12.32
N ARG A 120 23.76 2.90 -11.86
CA ARG A 120 23.93 4.27 -11.38
C ARG A 120 23.56 5.31 -12.44
N TRP A 121 23.86 5.02 -13.71
CA TRP A 121 23.57 5.95 -14.82
C TRP A 121 22.09 6.08 -15.12
N ASP A 122 21.32 5.02 -14.93
CA ASP A 122 19.87 5.09 -15.03
C ASP A 122 19.31 6.04 -13.95
N LEU A 123 19.86 5.98 -12.74
CA LEU A 123 19.48 6.87 -11.63
C LEU A 123 20.04 8.30 -11.81
N ASP A 124 21.21 8.47 -12.40
CA ASP A 124 21.75 9.79 -12.78
C ASP A 124 20.83 10.48 -13.79
N ALA A 125 20.21 9.72 -14.71
CA ALA A 125 19.21 10.25 -15.64
C ALA A 125 17.91 10.70 -14.95
N VAL A 126 17.66 10.30 -13.71
CA VAL A 126 16.57 10.83 -12.88
C VAL A 126 16.98 12.15 -12.25
N SER A 127 18.12 12.18 -11.56
CA SER A 127 18.67 13.39 -10.95
C SER A 127 20.15 13.22 -10.61
N THR A 128 20.93 14.27 -10.88
CA THR A 128 22.32 14.43 -10.46
C THR A 128 22.46 15.37 -9.24
N GLU A 129 21.36 15.98 -8.80
CA GLU A 129 21.33 16.91 -7.68
C GLU A 129 20.99 16.22 -6.34
N HIS A 130 20.31 15.08 -6.41
CA HIS A 130 19.89 14.31 -5.24
C HIS A 130 20.67 13.00 -5.14
N PRO A 131 21.21 12.64 -3.97
CA PRO A 131 21.67 11.28 -3.73
C PRO A 131 20.45 10.34 -3.75
N ILE A 132 20.48 9.35 -4.67
CA ILE A 132 19.37 8.40 -4.86
C ILE A 132 19.82 7.01 -4.44
N CYS A 133 18.99 6.32 -3.66
CA CYS A 133 19.16 4.92 -3.29
C CYS A 133 17.84 4.17 -3.49
N ILE A 134 17.86 3.14 -4.32
CA ILE A 134 16.70 2.26 -4.52
C ILE A 134 16.99 0.85 -4.01
N THR A 135 16.04 0.27 -3.30
CA THR A 135 16.17 -1.08 -2.73
C THR A 135 15.23 -2.05 -3.44
N ARG A 136 15.76 -3.19 -3.85
CA ARG A 136 14.98 -4.27 -4.46
C ARG A 136 13.94 -4.83 -3.49
N ALA A 137 12.87 -5.44 -4.01
CA ALA A 137 11.79 -6.06 -3.24
C ALA A 137 12.29 -7.04 -2.15
N CYS A 138 13.37 -7.77 -2.43
CA CYS A 138 13.99 -8.70 -1.45
C CYS A 138 14.66 -8.00 -0.26
N GLY A 139 14.94 -6.69 -0.35
CA GLY A 139 15.62 -5.93 0.71
C GLY A 139 17.13 -6.15 0.86
N HIS A 140 17.75 -6.99 0.03
CA HIS A 140 19.17 -7.35 0.15
C HIS A 140 20.08 -6.68 -0.89
N ILE A 141 19.49 -6.01 -1.89
CA ILE A 141 20.21 -5.36 -2.98
C ILE A 141 19.73 -3.93 -3.09
N CYS A 142 20.66 -3.00 -3.13
CA CYS A 142 20.39 -1.61 -3.46
C CYS A 142 21.22 -1.16 -4.67
N VAL A 143 20.72 -0.13 -5.34
CA VAL A 143 21.41 0.59 -6.40
C VAL A 143 21.41 2.07 -6.04
N VAL A 144 22.55 2.72 -6.22
CA VAL A 144 22.73 4.14 -5.92
C VAL A 144 23.21 4.89 -7.16
N ASN A 145 22.92 6.19 -7.23
CA ASN A 145 23.42 7.06 -8.30
C ASN A 145 24.83 7.59 -8.00
N SER A 146 25.41 8.33 -8.95
CA SER A 146 26.73 8.94 -8.78
C SER A 146 26.77 9.94 -7.65
N LYS A 147 25.68 10.72 -7.46
CA LYS A 147 25.60 11.68 -6.36
C LYS A 147 25.61 11.02 -4.98
N ALA A 148 24.98 9.87 -4.85
CA ALA A 148 25.04 9.10 -3.60
C ALA A 148 26.45 8.58 -3.31
N LEU A 149 27.21 8.15 -4.33
CA LEU A 149 28.60 7.70 -4.16
C LEU A 149 29.56 8.83 -3.78
N GLU A 150 29.23 10.08 -4.10
CA GLU A 150 30.03 11.26 -3.69
C GLU A 150 29.87 11.60 -2.20
N VAL A 151 28.75 11.24 -1.58
CA VAL A 151 28.41 11.63 -0.21
C VAL A 151 28.49 10.48 0.79
N LEU A 152 28.80 9.27 0.33
CA LEU A 152 29.10 8.09 1.16
C LEU A 152 30.58 8.02 1.51
#